data_069fb11817c87382dce7d707d3fa2901
#
_entry.id   069fb11817c87382dce7d707d3fa2901
#
_cell.length_a   1.000
_cell.length_b   1.000
_cell.length_c   1.000
_cell.angle_alpha   90.00
_cell.angle_beta   90.00
_cell.angle_gamma   90.00
#
_symmetry.space_group_name_H-M   'P 1'
#
loop_
_entity.id
_entity.type
_entity.pdbx_description
1 polymer ?
#
loop_
_entity_poly.entity_id
_entity_poly.type
_entity_poly.pdbx_seq_one_letter_code
_entity_poly.pdbx_strand_id
1 'polypeptide(L)'
;VTFDPTADQLAAPSAESLPEPLVDPTARAEFAVIGGSGLYELIDPAGAVTHQVQTPYGTTPVTIGLRAGRRVAFLPRHGSGHSVAPHLINYRANIWALASIGVRAIISSSAVGGVTPEYAPGLLVVTDQFIDRTTGRPDTFYDRESVQHLSAADPFDPLLRGYAVNALEELGENFAPTGTVVVIQGPRFSTRAESVWFRSVGAHIVNMTAYPEIVLAGELNLGTVNLSFVTDADAGLAPVLAADAGDAETAARGVTSLETDAVTASVVFRRLRDAQPRILAAIDGILRALPTDFAPRELIDPAQVAAVLARAVVSDPDALA
;
A
#
# COMPACT_ATOMS: atom_id res chain seq x y z
N VAL A 1 3.58 -46.37 37.38
CA VAL A 1 2.53 -45.82 36.52
C VAL A 1 2.99 -46.06 35.11
N THR A 2 2.44 -47.10 34.48
CA THR A 2 2.70 -47.50 33.10
C THR A 2 1.88 -46.59 32.15
N PHE A 3 2.54 -45.98 31.21
CA PHE A 3 1.95 -45.15 30.18
C PHE A 3 1.32 -46.05 29.10
N ASP A 4 0.03 -45.93 28.86
CA ASP A 4 -0.70 -46.63 27.78
C ASP A 4 -0.70 -45.78 26.52
N PRO A 5 -0.06 -46.19 25.41
CA PRO A 5 0.05 -45.39 24.18
C PRO A 5 -1.16 -45.53 23.22
N THR A 6 -2.30 -46.08 23.64
CA THR A 6 -3.42 -46.41 22.72
C THR A 6 -4.69 -45.59 22.92
N ALA A 7 -4.69 -44.54 23.73
CA ALA A 7 -5.85 -43.65 23.88
C ALA A 7 -5.52 -42.26 23.33
N ASP A 8 -5.84 -42.00 22.12
CA ASP A 8 -6.43 -40.81 21.50
C ASP A 8 -6.10 -40.73 19.98
N GLN A 9 -6.69 -41.65 19.22
CA GLN A 9 -6.90 -41.38 17.82
C GLN A 9 -8.14 -40.48 17.73
N LEU A 10 -7.95 -39.16 17.82
CA LEU A 10 -8.93 -38.17 17.34
C LEU A 10 -9.15 -38.42 15.86
N ALA A 11 -10.35 -38.87 15.54
CA ALA A 11 -10.80 -39.04 14.16
C ALA A 11 -10.56 -37.74 13.39
N ALA A 12 -9.88 -37.81 12.24
CA ALA A 12 -9.76 -36.73 11.33
C ALA A 12 -11.18 -36.21 10.97
N PRO A 13 -11.45 -34.91 11.01
CA PRO A 13 -12.73 -34.38 10.60
C PRO A 13 -12.97 -34.82 9.14
N SER A 14 -14.15 -35.39 8.89
CA SER A 14 -14.66 -35.70 7.55
C SER A 14 -14.50 -34.46 6.69
N ALA A 15 -14.07 -34.65 5.43
CA ALA A 15 -14.02 -33.60 4.42
C ALA A 15 -15.44 -33.07 4.15
N GLU A 16 -15.93 -32.22 5.07
CA GLU A 16 -17.07 -31.36 4.79
C GLU A 16 -16.63 -30.40 3.70
N SER A 17 -17.37 -30.39 2.61
CA SER A 17 -17.20 -29.46 1.49
C SER A 17 -17.00 -28.05 2.04
N LEU A 18 -15.87 -27.42 1.73
CA LEU A 18 -15.64 -26.03 2.01
C LEU A 18 -16.87 -25.23 1.57
N PRO A 19 -17.39 -24.29 2.39
CA PRO A 19 -18.53 -23.49 2.01
C PRO A 19 -18.20 -22.81 0.68
N GLU A 20 -19.19 -22.78 -0.23
CA GLU A 20 -19.03 -22.09 -1.51
C GLU A 20 -18.53 -20.66 -1.26
N PRO A 21 -17.60 -20.16 -2.09
CA PRO A 21 -17.04 -18.83 -1.89
C PRO A 21 -18.19 -17.80 -1.91
N LEU A 22 -18.30 -17.02 -0.84
CA LEU A 22 -19.25 -15.91 -0.66
C LEU A 22 -19.08 -14.77 -1.68
N VAL A 23 -18.21 -14.94 -2.65
CA VAL A 23 -17.86 -13.95 -3.67
C VAL A 23 -18.48 -14.37 -5.00
N ASP A 24 -19.17 -13.43 -5.65
CA ASP A 24 -19.66 -13.57 -7.02
C ASP A 24 -18.55 -14.19 -7.92
N PRO A 25 -18.79 -15.32 -8.59
CA PRO A 25 -17.79 -15.97 -9.46
C PRO A 25 -17.26 -15.06 -10.56
N THR A 26 -17.99 -13.99 -10.91
CA THR A 26 -17.55 -12.97 -11.87
C THR A 26 -16.58 -11.97 -11.26
N ALA A 27 -16.53 -11.87 -9.93
CA ALA A 27 -15.62 -11.01 -9.19
C ALA A 27 -14.26 -11.71 -8.95
N ARG A 28 -13.53 -12.05 -10.03
CA ARG A 28 -12.21 -12.67 -9.93
C ARG A 28 -11.16 -11.86 -10.67
N ALA A 29 -9.99 -11.66 -10.05
CA ALA A 29 -8.82 -11.07 -10.67
C ALA A 29 -7.56 -11.64 -10.02
N GLU A 30 -6.51 -11.86 -10.80
CA GLU A 30 -5.22 -12.37 -10.30
C GLU A 30 -4.29 -11.23 -9.84
N PHE A 31 -4.48 -10.04 -10.39
CA PHE A 31 -3.68 -8.84 -10.12
C PHE A 31 -4.58 -7.72 -9.63
N ALA A 32 -4.05 -6.93 -8.71
CA ALA A 32 -4.74 -5.74 -8.24
C ALA A 32 -3.86 -4.50 -8.36
N VAL A 33 -4.52 -3.36 -8.54
CA VAL A 33 -3.91 -2.05 -8.37
C VAL A 33 -4.63 -1.32 -7.24
N ILE A 34 -3.87 -0.89 -6.23
CA ILE A 34 -4.38 0.01 -5.20
C ILE A 34 -3.95 1.42 -5.57
N GLY A 35 -4.94 2.24 -6.00
CA GLY A 35 -4.72 3.63 -6.36
C GLY A 35 -4.55 4.52 -5.15
N GLY A 36 -3.41 5.21 -5.05
CA GLY A 36 -3.20 6.29 -4.09
C GLY A 36 -3.83 7.60 -4.54
N SER A 37 -3.44 8.71 -3.88
CA SER A 37 -3.86 10.06 -4.25
C SER A 37 -3.61 10.31 -5.75
N GLY A 38 -4.59 10.85 -6.46
CA GLY A 38 -4.49 11.16 -7.88
C GLY A 38 -4.76 10.00 -8.85
N LEU A 39 -4.86 8.77 -8.38
CA LEU A 39 -5.22 7.60 -9.18
C LEU A 39 -6.58 7.05 -8.71
N TYR A 40 -7.67 7.62 -9.23
CA TYR A 40 -9.03 7.26 -8.87
C TYR A 40 -9.73 6.41 -9.91
N GLU A 41 -9.23 6.41 -11.14
CA GLU A 41 -9.72 5.64 -12.27
C GLU A 41 -8.54 4.94 -12.94
N LEU A 42 -8.62 3.66 -13.13
CA LEU A 42 -7.59 2.84 -13.78
C LEU A 42 -8.15 2.12 -15.00
N ILE A 43 -9.39 1.66 -14.91
CA ILE A 43 -10.04 0.77 -15.87
C ILE A 43 -11.07 1.57 -16.64
N ASP A 44 -11.15 1.31 -17.97
CA ASP A 44 -12.18 1.92 -18.81
C ASP A 44 -13.58 1.59 -18.26
N PRO A 45 -14.39 2.60 -17.92
CA PRO A 45 -15.74 2.38 -17.38
C PRO A 45 -16.63 1.52 -18.27
N ALA A 46 -16.44 1.54 -19.60
CA ALA A 46 -17.25 0.76 -20.54
C ALA A 46 -17.08 -0.76 -20.39
N GLY A 47 -15.97 -1.22 -19.78
CA GLY A 47 -15.68 -2.63 -19.55
C GLY A 47 -15.47 -3.01 -18.09
N ALA A 48 -15.76 -2.10 -17.16
CA ALA A 48 -15.53 -2.27 -15.73
C ALA A 48 -16.82 -2.59 -14.97
N VAL A 49 -16.72 -3.48 -13.98
CA VAL A 49 -17.81 -3.78 -13.04
C VAL A 49 -17.31 -3.53 -11.61
N THR A 50 -18.04 -2.72 -10.85
CA THR A 50 -17.76 -2.52 -9.44
C THR A 50 -18.57 -3.48 -8.59
N HIS A 51 -17.88 -4.33 -7.84
CA HIS A 51 -18.43 -5.29 -6.90
C HIS A 51 -18.31 -4.73 -5.47
N GLN A 52 -19.38 -4.88 -4.68
CA GLN A 52 -19.37 -4.61 -3.24
C GLN A 52 -18.93 -5.87 -2.51
N VAL A 53 -17.64 -6.04 -2.28
CA VAL A 53 -17.10 -7.24 -1.64
C VAL A 53 -17.34 -7.15 -0.13
N GLN A 54 -18.17 -8.08 0.37
CA GLN A 54 -18.42 -8.21 1.80
C GLN A 54 -17.24 -8.89 2.48
N THR A 55 -16.78 -8.35 3.60
CA THR A 55 -15.65 -8.91 4.36
C THR A 55 -15.99 -9.00 5.86
N PRO A 56 -15.25 -9.79 6.65
CA PRO A 56 -15.41 -9.78 8.11
C PRO A 56 -15.10 -8.43 8.78
N TYR A 57 -14.61 -7.47 8.03
CA TYR A 57 -14.15 -6.15 8.49
C TYR A 57 -14.96 -5.00 7.88
N GLY A 58 -16.01 -5.30 7.13
CA GLY A 58 -16.86 -4.34 6.43
C GLY A 58 -16.88 -4.54 4.92
N THR A 59 -17.59 -3.69 4.21
CA THR A 59 -17.76 -3.77 2.75
C THR A 59 -16.71 -2.92 2.03
N THR A 60 -16.14 -3.47 0.97
CA THR A 60 -15.15 -2.77 0.13
C THR A 60 -15.57 -2.77 -1.34
N PRO A 61 -15.67 -1.60 -1.99
CA PRO A 61 -15.90 -1.52 -3.43
C PRO A 61 -14.62 -1.88 -4.18
N VAL A 62 -14.70 -2.85 -5.08
CA VAL A 62 -13.60 -3.28 -5.96
C VAL A 62 -14.08 -3.23 -7.39
N THR A 63 -13.40 -2.47 -8.24
CA THR A 63 -13.72 -2.38 -9.67
C THR A 63 -12.87 -3.38 -10.45
N ILE A 64 -13.50 -4.25 -11.22
CA ILE A 64 -12.80 -5.27 -12.00
C ILE A 64 -13.03 -5.03 -13.49
N GLY A 65 -11.96 -5.10 -14.27
CA GLY A 65 -12.01 -4.95 -15.73
C GLY A 65 -10.68 -5.30 -16.39
N LEU A 66 -10.56 -4.96 -17.68
CA LEU A 66 -9.34 -5.25 -18.45
C LEU A 66 -8.38 -4.05 -18.39
N ARG A 67 -7.11 -4.33 -18.08
CA ARG A 67 -6.01 -3.39 -18.19
C ARG A 67 -4.76 -4.11 -18.70
N ALA A 68 -4.05 -3.53 -19.67
CA ALA A 68 -2.86 -4.14 -20.29
C ALA A 68 -3.07 -5.59 -20.75
N GLY A 69 -4.29 -5.94 -21.22
CA GLY A 69 -4.67 -7.30 -21.62
C GLY A 69 -4.93 -8.28 -20.47
N ARG A 70 -4.95 -7.81 -19.24
CA ARG A 70 -5.17 -8.60 -18.01
C ARG A 70 -6.47 -8.23 -17.33
N ARG A 71 -7.08 -9.18 -16.64
CA ARG A 71 -8.19 -8.92 -15.73
C ARG A 71 -7.63 -8.42 -14.40
N VAL A 72 -7.90 -7.16 -14.07
CA VAL A 72 -7.29 -6.44 -12.93
C VAL A 72 -8.39 -5.95 -12.00
N ALA A 73 -8.18 -6.10 -10.70
CA ALA A 73 -8.96 -5.45 -9.65
C ALA A 73 -8.38 -4.07 -9.36
N PHE A 74 -9.21 -3.06 -9.31
CA PHE A 74 -8.84 -1.71 -8.92
C PHE A 74 -9.54 -1.31 -7.64
N LEU A 75 -8.77 -0.75 -6.68
CA LEU A 75 -9.26 -0.28 -5.40
C LEU A 75 -8.73 1.13 -5.14
N PRO A 76 -9.58 2.18 -5.09
CA PRO A 76 -9.18 3.53 -4.70
C PRO A 76 -8.99 3.58 -3.18
N ARG A 77 -7.75 3.64 -2.70
CA ARG A 77 -7.39 3.55 -1.27
C ARG A 77 -8.12 4.53 -0.38
N HIS A 78 -8.30 5.75 -0.85
CA HIS A 78 -8.95 6.84 -0.11
C HIS A 78 -10.45 7.01 -0.43
N GLY A 79 -11.06 6.00 -1.05
CA GLY A 79 -12.44 6.10 -1.55
C GLY A 79 -12.57 7.03 -2.76
N SER A 80 -13.79 7.20 -3.26
CA SER A 80 -14.06 8.13 -4.34
C SER A 80 -13.85 9.58 -3.88
N GLY A 81 -13.13 10.37 -4.68
CA GLY A 81 -12.90 11.79 -4.38
C GLY A 81 -11.99 12.07 -3.19
N HIS A 82 -11.15 11.13 -2.76
CA HIS A 82 -10.22 11.28 -1.63
C HIS A 82 -10.93 11.61 -0.31
N SER A 83 -12.03 10.92 -0.03
CA SER A 83 -12.91 11.20 1.11
C SER A 83 -12.48 10.54 2.42
N VAL A 84 -11.56 9.56 2.39
CA VAL A 84 -11.12 8.80 3.56
C VAL A 84 -9.71 9.20 3.97
N ALA A 85 -9.57 9.70 5.20
CA ALA A 85 -8.26 10.04 5.76
C ALA A 85 -7.37 8.81 5.96
N PRO A 86 -6.01 8.93 5.89
CA PRO A 86 -5.11 7.79 5.94
C PRO A 86 -5.30 6.85 7.13
N HIS A 87 -5.57 7.38 8.32
CA HIS A 87 -5.76 6.60 9.54
C HIS A 87 -7.17 6.00 9.70
N LEU A 88 -8.12 6.40 8.83
CA LEU A 88 -9.49 5.89 8.80
C LEU A 88 -9.74 4.89 7.67
N ILE A 89 -8.74 4.60 6.85
CA ILE A 89 -8.85 3.59 5.80
C ILE A 89 -9.03 2.22 6.44
N ASN A 90 -10.03 1.47 5.97
CA ASN A 90 -10.25 0.10 6.40
C ASN A 90 -9.30 -0.85 5.64
N TYR A 91 -8.02 -0.84 6.04
CA TYR A 91 -6.98 -1.64 5.38
C TYR A 91 -7.28 -3.14 5.44
N ARG A 92 -7.84 -3.66 6.57
CA ARG A 92 -8.19 -5.09 6.68
C ARG A 92 -9.27 -5.48 5.69
N ALA A 93 -10.35 -4.69 5.56
CA ALA A 93 -11.38 -4.95 4.57
C ALA A 93 -10.83 -4.92 3.15
N ASN A 94 -9.98 -3.93 2.83
CA ASN A 94 -9.40 -3.76 1.50
C ASN A 94 -8.54 -4.96 1.09
N ILE A 95 -7.58 -5.35 1.94
CA ILE A 95 -6.65 -6.45 1.62
C ILE A 95 -7.37 -7.80 1.63
N TRP A 96 -8.27 -8.04 2.61
CA TRP A 96 -9.07 -9.26 2.65
C TRP A 96 -9.95 -9.39 1.39
N ALA A 97 -10.60 -8.29 0.96
CA ALA A 97 -11.41 -8.29 -0.25
C ALA A 97 -10.61 -8.70 -1.49
N LEU A 98 -9.40 -8.15 -1.66
CA LEU A 98 -8.52 -8.50 -2.78
C LEU A 98 -8.10 -9.97 -2.73
N ALA A 99 -7.72 -10.48 -1.55
CA ALA A 99 -7.38 -11.90 -1.39
C ALA A 99 -8.56 -12.82 -1.70
N SER A 100 -9.77 -12.50 -1.23
CA SER A 100 -10.97 -13.32 -1.42
C SER A 100 -11.41 -13.47 -2.88
N ILE A 101 -11.09 -12.48 -3.73
CA ILE A 101 -11.37 -12.53 -5.18
C ILE A 101 -10.25 -13.19 -6.00
N GLY A 102 -9.20 -13.71 -5.34
CA GLY A 102 -8.12 -14.46 -5.97
C GLY A 102 -6.91 -13.65 -6.42
N VAL A 103 -6.76 -12.42 -5.90
CA VAL A 103 -5.56 -11.60 -6.16
C VAL A 103 -4.32 -12.28 -5.57
N ARG A 104 -3.23 -12.30 -6.33
CA ARG A 104 -1.92 -12.83 -5.93
C ARG A 104 -0.84 -11.74 -5.88
N ALA A 105 -1.01 -10.67 -6.67
CA ALA A 105 -0.08 -9.55 -6.69
C ALA A 105 -0.81 -8.21 -6.64
N ILE A 106 -0.28 -7.29 -5.83
CA ILE A 106 -0.77 -5.93 -5.66
C ILE A 106 0.30 -4.96 -6.13
N ILE A 107 -0.04 -4.12 -7.10
CA ILE A 107 0.73 -2.95 -7.49
C ILE A 107 0.06 -1.76 -6.80
N SER A 108 0.72 -1.14 -5.85
CA SER A 108 0.20 0.06 -5.19
C SER A 108 0.92 1.32 -5.64
N SER A 109 0.21 2.45 -5.66
CA SER A 109 0.83 3.75 -5.90
C SER A 109 0.66 4.68 -4.69
N SER A 110 1.64 5.55 -4.47
CA SER A 110 1.64 6.50 -3.36
C SER A 110 2.24 7.84 -3.79
N ALA A 111 1.63 8.94 -3.30
CA ALA A 111 2.30 10.22 -3.23
C ALA A 111 3.21 10.25 -2.01
N VAL A 112 4.42 10.73 -2.16
CA VAL A 112 5.41 10.78 -1.07
C VAL A 112 6.17 12.11 -1.06
N GLY A 113 6.61 12.53 0.12
CA GLY A 113 7.61 13.59 0.27
C GLY A 113 9.01 13.01 0.23
N GLY A 114 9.94 13.70 -0.45
CA GLY A 114 11.35 13.36 -0.44
C GLY A 114 12.02 13.86 0.84
N VAL A 115 12.65 12.97 1.59
CA VAL A 115 13.31 13.29 2.87
C VAL A 115 14.80 13.58 2.66
N THR A 116 15.38 13.08 1.58
CA THR A 116 16.79 13.34 1.19
C THR A 116 16.85 14.03 -0.18
N PRO A 117 17.92 14.80 -0.48
CA PRO A 117 18.02 15.53 -1.74
C PRO A 117 17.99 14.66 -3.00
N GLU A 118 18.46 13.42 -2.89
CA GLU A 118 18.53 12.45 -3.99
C GLU A 118 17.11 11.98 -4.42
N TYR A 119 16.15 12.07 -3.50
CA TYR A 119 14.74 11.72 -3.75
C TYR A 119 13.92 12.98 -4.01
N ALA A 120 14.30 13.68 -5.06
CA ALA A 120 13.71 14.97 -5.45
C ALA A 120 12.33 14.82 -6.09
N PRO A 121 11.50 15.88 -6.07
CA PRO A 121 10.19 15.89 -6.74
C PRO A 121 10.29 15.49 -8.22
N GLY A 122 9.39 14.62 -8.66
CA GLY A 122 9.35 14.07 -10.02
C GLY A 122 10.01 12.69 -10.15
N LEU A 123 10.70 12.20 -9.13
CA LEU A 123 11.29 10.86 -9.10
C LEU A 123 10.21 9.80 -8.82
N LEU A 124 10.25 8.67 -9.54
CA LEU A 124 9.57 7.43 -9.17
C LEU A 124 10.49 6.61 -8.27
N VAL A 125 9.93 5.93 -7.28
CA VAL A 125 10.69 5.07 -6.36
C VAL A 125 10.01 3.71 -6.27
N VAL A 126 10.76 2.64 -6.50
CA VAL A 126 10.31 1.27 -6.20
C VAL A 126 10.66 0.98 -4.75
N THR A 127 9.72 1.29 -3.85
CA THR A 127 9.92 1.17 -2.40
C THR A 127 10.30 -0.26 -2.01
N ASP A 128 11.29 -0.43 -1.14
CA ASP A 128 11.78 -1.74 -0.70
C ASP A 128 11.72 -1.94 0.82
N GLN A 129 11.68 -0.85 1.61
CA GLN A 129 11.64 -0.88 3.06
C GLN A 129 10.68 0.14 3.63
N PHE A 130 10.18 -0.09 4.84
CA PHE A 130 9.41 0.90 5.58
C PHE A 130 9.85 1.01 7.06
N ILE A 131 9.58 2.18 7.64
CA ILE A 131 9.67 2.43 9.08
C ILE A 131 8.28 2.90 9.51
N ASP A 132 7.63 2.13 10.38
CA ASP A 132 6.31 2.50 10.90
C ASP A 132 6.39 3.54 12.01
N ARG A 133 5.64 4.65 11.85
CA ARG A 133 5.41 5.70 12.84
C ARG A 133 3.92 6.00 13.00
N THR A 134 3.07 5.03 12.71
CA THR A 134 1.63 5.10 12.92
C THR A 134 1.25 4.63 14.33
N THR A 135 0.01 4.82 14.72
CA THR A 135 -0.51 4.39 16.02
C THR A 135 -1.96 3.94 15.90
N GLY A 136 -2.30 2.84 16.61
CA GLY A 136 -3.67 2.40 16.80
C GLY A 136 -4.39 1.91 15.53
N ARG A 137 -3.67 1.58 14.47
CA ARG A 137 -4.25 0.99 13.26
C ARG A 137 -4.45 -0.51 13.47
N PRO A 138 -5.59 -1.10 13.06
CA PRO A 138 -5.72 -2.55 12.96
C PRO A 138 -4.76 -3.08 11.88
N ASP A 139 -3.68 -3.74 12.30
CA ASP A 139 -2.51 -4.05 11.49
C ASP A 139 -2.22 -5.54 11.35
N THR A 140 -3.13 -6.40 11.80
CA THR A 140 -3.02 -7.86 11.65
C THR A 140 -4.38 -8.52 11.44
N PHE A 141 -4.39 -9.65 10.74
CA PHE A 141 -5.52 -10.58 10.67
C PHE A 141 -5.49 -11.62 11.78
N TYR A 142 -4.37 -11.75 12.49
CA TYR A 142 -4.13 -12.77 13.52
C TYR A 142 -4.29 -12.20 14.93
N ASP A 143 -5.29 -11.31 15.12
CA ASP A 143 -5.64 -10.67 16.40
C ASP A 143 -6.53 -11.54 17.30
N ARG A 144 -6.98 -12.70 16.80
CA ARG A 144 -7.82 -13.69 17.51
C ARG A 144 -7.61 -15.09 16.93
N GLU A 145 -7.92 -16.12 17.72
CA GLU A 145 -7.86 -17.53 17.35
C GLU A 145 -6.44 -18.08 17.19
N SER A 146 -5.56 -17.41 16.48
CA SER A 146 -4.14 -17.76 16.35
C SER A 146 -3.27 -16.52 16.27
N VAL A 147 -2.01 -16.63 16.70
CA VAL A 147 -1.00 -15.59 16.54
C VAL A 147 0.02 -16.07 15.52
N GLN A 148 0.28 -15.25 14.49
CA GLN A 148 1.30 -15.50 13.49
C GLN A 148 2.35 -14.39 13.52
N HIS A 149 3.60 -14.76 13.28
CA HIS A 149 4.71 -13.82 13.23
C HIS A 149 5.18 -13.67 11.79
N LEU A 150 4.77 -12.60 11.12
CA LEU A 150 5.18 -12.31 9.76
C LEU A 150 6.70 -12.02 9.70
N SER A 151 7.42 -12.69 8.79
CA SER A 151 8.80 -12.33 8.48
C SER A 151 8.80 -11.03 7.65
N ALA A 152 9.26 -9.93 8.24
CA ALA A 152 9.19 -8.60 7.66
C ALA A 152 10.55 -7.98 7.34
N ALA A 153 11.63 -8.79 7.27
CA ALA A 153 12.95 -8.29 6.88
C ALA A 153 12.93 -7.70 5.46
N ASP A 154 12.21 -8.36 4.55
CA ASP A 154 11.96 -7.91 3.18
C ASP A 154 10.45 -7.80 2.96
N PRO A 155 9.82 -6.67 3.31
CA PRO A 155 8.35 -6.57 3.37
C PRO A 155 7.67 -6.56 2.00
N PHE A 156 8.37 -6.11 0.96
CA PHE A 156 7.89 -6.14 -0.41
C PHE A 156 8.35 -7.41 -1.13
N ASP A 157 7.55 -7.86 -2.11
CA ASP A 157 7.90 -9.07 -2.88
C ASP A 157 9.07 -8.79 -3.83
N PRO A 158 10.22 -9.51 -3.71
CA PRO A 158 11.41 -9.21 -4.50
C PRO A 158 11.24 -9.52 -5.99
N LEU A 159 10.45 -10.54 -6.35
CA LEU A 159 10.19 -10.86 -7.76
C LEU A 159 9.32 -9.77 -8.39
N LEU A 160 8.24 -9.39 -7.71
CA LEU A 160 7.34 -8.33 -8.19
C LEU A 160 8.07 -6.98 -8.30
N ARG A 161 8.96 -6.67 -7.35
CA ARG A 161 9.85 -5.50 -7.44
C ARG A 161 10.78 -5.58 -8.63
N GLY A 162 11.35 -6.75 -8.92
CA GLY A 162 12.18 -6.98 -10.11
C GLY A 162 11.44 -6.66 -11.40
N TYR A 163 10.18 -7.12 -11.55
CA TYR A 163 9.34 -6.76 -12.70
C TYR A 163 9.07 -5.25 -12.78
N ALA A 164 8.90 -4.58 -11.64
CA ALA A 164 8.68 -3.14 -11.63
C ALA A 164 9.93 -2.36 -12.05
N VAL A 165 11.11 -2.75 -11.57
CA VAL A 165 12.39 -2.15 -11.97
C VAL A 165 12.60 -2.30 -13.47
N ASN A 166 12.48 -3.53 -14.00
CA ASN A 166 12.65 -3.79 -15.42
C ASN A 166 11.67 -2.98 -16.28
N ALA A 167 10.40 -2.89 -15.88
CA ALA A 167 9.42 -2.11 -16.61
C ALA A 167 9.75 -0.61 -16.64
N LEU A 168 10.27 -0.06 -15.56
CA LEU A 168 10.70 1.35 -15.49
C LEU A 168 11.97 1.60 -16.32
N GLU A 169 12.91 0.65 -16.35
CA GLU A 169 14.09 0.70 -17.22
C GLU A 169 13.71 0.68 -18.71
N GLU A 170 12.82 -0.23 -19.12
CA GLU A 170 12.30 -0.32 -20.48
C GLU A 170 11.58 0.95 -20.95
N LEU A 171 10.90 1.63 -20.02
CA LEU A 171 10.23 2.92 -20.29
C LEU A 171 11.21 4.10 -20.33
N GLY A 172 12.46 3.90 -19.93
CA GLY A 172 13.44 5.00 -19.79
C GLY A 172 13.06 6.00 -18.70
N GLU A 173 12.35 5.54 -17.67
CA GLU A 173 11.91 6.40 -16.56
C GLU A 173 13.06 6.85 -15.66
N ASN A 174 12.92 8.05 -15.12
CA ASN A 174 13.77 8.50 -14.02
C ASN A 174 13.24 7.95 -12.70
N PHE A 175 13.92 6.97 -12.12
CA PHE A 175 13.49 6.31 -10.90
C PHE A 175 14.64 5.86 -10.00
N ALA A 176 14.32 5.61 -8.72
CA ALA A 176 15.18 4.92 -7.78
C ALA A 176 14.68 3.48 -7.59
N PRO A 177 15.54 2.45 -7.75
CA PRO A 177 15.16 1.05 -7.63
C PRO A 177 14.91 0.60 -6.18
N THR A 178 15.27 1.43 -5.21
CA THR A 178 15.09 1.21 -3.77
C THR A 178 14.67 2.52 -3.09
N GLY A 179 14.10 2.42 -1.89
CA GLY A 179 13.80 3.58 -1.06
C GLY A 179 13.06 3.18 0.22
N THR A 180 13.64 3.52 1.37
CA THR A 180 13.00 3.32 2.68
C THR A 180 11.96 4.42 2.91
N VAL A 181 10.70 4.05 3.13
CA VAL A 181 9.62 4.98 3.43
C VAL A 181 9.34 5.02 4.93
N VAL A 182 9.30 6.22 5.53
CA VAL A 182 8.66 6.39 6.84
C VAL A 182 7.16 6.56 6.64
N VAL A 183 6.38 5.80 7.38
CA VAL A 183 4.92 5.89 7.35
C VAL A 183 4.44 6.62 8.58
N ILE A 184 3.94 7.86 8.40
CA ILE A 184 3.39 8.67 9.48
C ILE A 184 1.87 8.52 9.57
N GLN A 185 1.29 8.88 10.72
CA GLN A 185 -0.15 8.73 10.95
C GLN A 185 -1.00 9.54 9.96
N GLY A 186 -0.59 10.77 9.64
CA GLY A 186 -1.44 11.69 8.90
C GLY A 186 -2.71 12.12 9.69
N PRO A 187 -3.60 12.96 9.12
CA PRO A 187 -3.48 13.58 7.79
C PRO A 187 -2.52 14.77 7.74
N ARG A 188 -1.96 15.24 8.88
CA ARG A 188 -0.96 16.32 8.87
C ARG A 188 0.34 15.84 8.20
N PHE A 189 1.03 16.75 7.55
CA PHE A 189 2.40 16.52 7.08
C PHE A 189 3.40 16.51 8.21
N SER A 190 4.63 16.07 7.93
CA SER A 190 5.76 16.08 8.86
C SER A 190 6.08 17.50 9.33
N THR A 191 6.53 17.63 10.56
CA THR A 191 7.24 18.83 10.97
C THR A 191 8.67 18.83 10.44
N ARG A 192 9.33 19.98 10.42
CA ARG A 192 10.75 20.07 10.02
C ARG A 192 11.65 19.18 10.89
N ALA A 193 11.39 19.13 12.19
CA ALA A 193 12.15 18.29 13.14
C ALA A 193 11.94 16.80 12.88
N GLU A 194 10.71 16.38 12.57
CA GLU A 194 10.41 14.99 12.17
C GLU A 194 11.12 14.63 10.89
N SER A 195 11.10 15.48 9.86
CA SER A 195 11.77 15.24 8.59
C SER A 195 13.29 15.09 8.74
N VAL A 196 13.92 15.96 9.54
CA VAL A 196 15.35 15.85 9.87
C VAL A 196 15.66 14.54 10.58
N TRP A 197 14.78 14.14 11.53
CA TRP A 197 14.93 12.88 12.25
C TRP A 197 14.76 11.68 11.33
N PHE A 198 13.75 11.66 10.44
CA PHE A 198 13.54 10.57 9.47
C PHE A 198 14.78 10.35 8.60
N ARG A 199 15.40 11.43 8.12
CA ARG A 199 16.65 11.34 7.38
C ARG A 199 17.78 10.73 8.21
N SER A 200 17.89 11.10 9.50
CA SER A 200 18.95 10.61 10.37
C SER A 200 18.86 9.11 10.67
N VAL A 201 17.66 8.51 10.53
CA VAL A 201 17.45 7.06 10.70
C VAL A 201 17.43 6.30 9.37
N GLY A 202 17.87 6.92 8.26
CA GLY A 202 18.02 6.26 6.97
C GLY A 202 16.78 6.24 6.10
N ALA A 203 15.75 7.05 6.39
CA ALA A 203 14.61 7.18 5.50
C ALA A 203 14.93 8.04 4.28
N HIS A 204 14.34 7.70 3.15
CA HIS A 204 14.47 8.40 1.87
C HIS A 204 13.22 9.20 1.52
N ILE A 205 12.06 8.65 1.83
CA ILE A 205 10.74 9.22 1.51
C ILE A 205 9.79 9.07 2.69
N VAL A 206 8.71 9.84 2.69
CA VAL A 206 7.66 9.78 3.72
C VAL A 206 6.28 9.67 3.08
N ASN A 207 5.42 8.81 3.64
CA ASN A 207 4.01 8.70 3.26
C ASN A 207 3.12 8.45 4.48
N MET A 208 1.86 8.07 4.24
CA MET A 208 0.88 7.85 5.30
C MET A 208 0.15 6.50 5.19
N THR A 209 0.47 5.65 4.20
CA THR A 209 -0.42 4.53 3.84
C THR A 209 0.28 3.20 3.56
N ALA A 210 1.61 3.15 3.43
CA ALA A 210 2.31 1.89 3.18
C ALA A 210 2.13 0.89 4.33
N TYR A 211 2.01 1.37 5.56
CA TYR A 211 1.64 0.57 6.71
C TYR A 211 0.21 0.90 7.16
N PRO A 212 -0.63 -0.09 7.47
CA PRO A 212 -0.40 -1.52 7.53
C PRO A 212 -0.65 -2.28 6.20
N GLU A 213 -0.89 -1.58 5.07
CA GLU A 213 -1.26 -2.19 3.79
C GLU A 213 -0.32 -3.33 3.39
N ILE A 214 0.99 -3.12 3.48
CA ILE A 214 2.01 -4.09 3.06
C ILE A 214 2.06 -5.30 4.01
N VAL A 215 1.98 -5.06 5.31
CA VAL A 215 1.99 -6.12 6.34
C VAL A 215 0.77 -7.02 6.20
N LEU A 216 -0.41 -6.43 6.09
CA LEU A 216 -1.67 -7.16 5.89
C LEU A 216 -1.65 -7.99 4.60
N ALA A 217 -1.09 -7.45 3.51
CA ALA A 217 -0.93 -8.21 2.27
C ALA A 217 0.01 -9.40 2.47
N GLY A 218 1.14 -9.21 3.15
CA GLY A 218 2.09 -10.28 3.49
C GLY A 218 1.46 -11.39 4.35
N GLU A 219 0.59 -11.03 5.31
CA GLU A 219 -0.13 -11.99 6.15
C GLU A 219 -1.12 -12.88 5.36
N LEU A 220 -1.57 -12.43 4.19
CA LEU A 220 -2.42 -13.23 3.29
C LEU A 220 -1.64 -13.77 2.08
N ASN A 221 -0.31 -13.81 2.16
CA ASN A 221 0.57 -14.28 1.09
C ASN A 221 0.33 -13.59 -0.26
N LEU A 222 0.03 -12.27 -0.24
CA LEU A 222 -0.08 -11.46 -1.45
C LEU A 222 1.26 -10.78 -1.71
N GLY A 223 1.79 -10.94 -2.93
CA GLY A 223 2.97 -10.20 -3.37
C GLY A 223 2.65 -8.71 -3.51
N THR A 224 3.53 -7.84 -3.05
CA THR A 224 3.33 -6.39 -3.13
C THR A 224 4.52 -5.68 -3.74
N VAL A 225 4.23 -4.66 -4.55
CA VAL A 225 5.17 -3.62 -4.97
C VAL A 225 4.52 -2.25 -4.81
N ASN A 226 5.28 -1.26 -4.39
CA ASN A 226 4.80 0.11 -4.30
C ASN A 226 5.61 1.02 -5.23
N LEU A 227 4.89 1.75 -6.08
CA LEU A 227 5.40 2.84 -6.91
C LEU A 227 5.12 4.16 -6.18
N SER A 228 6.13 4.67 -5.50
CA SER A 228 6.09 5.96 -4.83
C SER A 228 6.49 7.06 -5.80
N PHE A 229 5.64 8.07 -5.98
CA PHE A 229 5.98 9.26 -6.75
C PHE A 229 6.29 10.42 -5.81
N VAL A 230 7.49 10.97 -5.91
CA VAL A 230 7.91 12.09 -5.08
C VAL A 230 7.23 13.37 -5.57
N THR A 231 6.30 13.86 -4.78
CA THR A 231 5.51 15.07 -5.12
C THR A 231 6.15 16.36 -4.64
N ASP A 232 6.90 16.31 -3.56
CA ASP A 232 7.46 17.47 -2.87
C ASP A 232 8.75 17.10 -2.13
N ALA A 233 9.53 18.11 -1.82
CA ALA A 233 10.56 18.02 -0.81
C ALA A 233 9.90 18.15 0.57
N ASP A 234 10.12 17.17 1.45
CA ASP A 234 9.55 17.22 2.80
C ASP A 234 10.11 18.41 3.59
N ALA A 235 9.40 18.83 4.63
CA ALA A 235 9.65 20.08 5.38
C ALA A 235 11.12 20.30 5.84
N GLY A 236 11.88 19.22 6.05
CA GLY A 236 13.28 19.28 6.46
C GLY A 236 14.28 19.54 5.34
N LEU A 237 13.85 19.52 4.07
CA LEU A 237 14.66 19.85 2.89
C LEU A 237 14.39 21.26 2.35
N ALA A 238 13.34 21.95 2.85
CA ALA A 238 13.17 23.36 2.51
C ALA A 238 14.48 24.11 2.82
N PRO A 239 14.95 25.01 1.93
CA PRO A 239 16.18 25.76 2.19
C PRO A 239 16.09 26.38 3.58
N VAL A 240 17.01 26.09 4.46
CA VAL A 240 17.25 26.94 5.61
C VAL A 240 17.59 28.27 4.96
N LEU A 241 16.69 29.25 5.04
CA LEU A 241 16.97 30.60 4.58
C LEU A 241 18.36 30.95 5.08
N ALA A 242 19.23 31.27 4.15
CA ALA A 242 20.63 31.54 4.46
C ALA A 242 20.70 32.67 5.49
N ALA A 243 20.78 32.26 6.75
CA ALA A 243 21.15 33.15 7.85
C ALA A 243 22.63 33.56 7.76
N ASP A 244 23.32 33.13 6.69
CA ASP A 244 24.75 33.35 6.45
C ASP A 244 25.04 34.43 5.39
N ALA A 245 24.05 35.18 4.92
CA ALA A 245 24.34 36.41 4.17
C ALA A 245 24.21 37.61 5.09
N GLY A 246 25.24 37.87 5.86
CA GLY A 246 25.79 39.12 6.40
C GLY A 246 24.93 40.35 6.66
N ASP A 247 23.63 40.31 6.84
CA ASP A 247 22.84 41.45 7.23
C ASP A 247 22.01 41.19 8.50
N ALA A 248 22.60 41.61 9.63
CA ALA A 248 21.98 41.57 10.95
C ALA A 248 20.64 42.35 11.04
N GLU A 249 20.30 43.17 10.06
CA GLU A 249 19.09 43.99 10.04
C GLU A 249 17.87 43.21 9.48
N THR A 250 18.10 42.17 8.65
CA THR A 250 17.06 41.32 8.14
C THR A 250 16.61 40.25 9.16
N ALA A 251 17.51 39.82 10.05
CA ALA A 251 17.22 38.89 11.11
C ALA A 251 16.27 39.46 12.19
N ALA A 252 16.22 40.78 12.35
CA ALA A 252 15.38 41.48 13.35
C ALA A 252 13.92 41.63 12.91
N ARG A 253 13.59 41.42 11.65
CA ARG A 253 12.22 41.61 11.10
C ARG A 253 11.38 40.35 11.00
N GLY A 254 11.88 39.17 11.36
CA GLY A 254 11.11 37.95 11.64
C GLY A 254 10.03 37.50 10.62
N VAL A 255 9.92 38.14 9.47
CA VAL A 255 8.88 37.89 8.47
C VAL A 255 9.52 38.00 7.08
N THR A 256 10.10 36.94 6.61
CA THR A 256 10.44 36.83 5.20
C THR A 256 9.89 35.54 4.63
N SER A 257 8.88 35.70 3.79
CA SER A 257 8.39 34.77 2.76
C SER A 257 8.46 33.26 3.13
N LEU A 258 7.78 32.87 4.20
CA LEU A 258 7.46 31.46 4.49
C LEU A 258 6.46 30.86 3.47
N GLU A 259 6.03 31.63 2.47
CA GLU A 259 4.97 31.22 1.52
C GLU A 259 5.45 30.36 0.36
N THR A 260 6.75 30.21 0.11
CA THR A 260 7.21 29.59 -1.13
C THR A 260 7.44 28.08 -1.06
N ASP A 261 7.56 27.46 0.14
CA ASP A 261 7.94 26.05 0.26
C ASP A 261 7.10 25.19 1.22
N ALA A 262 5.99 25.69 1.72
CA ALA A 262 5.09 24.86 2.50
C ALA A 262 4.42 23.81 1.59
N VAL A 263 4.60 22.53 1.89
CA VAL A 263 3.90 21.44 1.22
C VAL A 263 2.40 21.65 1.41
N THR A 264 1.68 21.90 0.32
CA THR A 264 0.22 22.03 0.34
C THR A 264 -0.41 20.90 -0.45
N ALA A 265 -1.59 20.45 -0.01
CA ALA A 265 -2.33 19.41 -0.74
C ALA A 265 -2.55 19.78 -2.22
N SER A 266 -2.76 21.07 -2.53
CA SER A 266 -2.96 21.55 -3.91
C SER A 266 -1.74 21.33 -4.81
N VAL A 267 -0.52 21.53 -4.28
CA VAL A 267 0.74 21.27 -5.01
C VAL A 267 0.90 19.78 -5.25
N VAL A 268 0.67 18.98 -4.23
CA VAL A 268 0.74 17.50 -4.31
C VAL A 268 -0.21 16.98 -5.39
N PHE A 269 -1.50 17.36 -5.35
CA PHE A 269 -2.50 16.92 -6.33
C PHE A 269 -2.22 17.39 -7.76
N ARG A 270 -1.69 18.59 -7.94
CA ARG A 270 -1.30 19.08 -9.27
C ARG A 270 -0.17 18.20 -9.84
N ARG A 271 0.90 18.00 -9.09
CA ARG A 271 2.04 17.18 -9.52
C ARG A 271 1.66 15.72 -9.79
N LEU A 272 0.73 15.17 -9.01
CA LEU A 272 0.20 13.82 -9.26
C LEU A 272 -0.59 13.74 -10.57
N ARG A 273 -1.44 14.74 -10.88
CA ARG A 273 -2.14 14.78 -12.17
C ARG A 273 -1.16 14.81 -13.33
N ASP A 274 -0.10 15.62 -13.23
CA ASP A 274 0.92 15.76 -14.27
C ASP A 274 1.73 14.44 -14.43
N ALA A 275 1.94 13.69 -13.34
CA ALA A 275 2.65 12.43 -13.32
C ALA A 275 1.79 11.21 -13.68
N GLN A 276 0.46 11.35 -13.68
CA GLN A 276 -0.47 10.23 -13.89
C GLN A 276 -0.16 9.39 -15.14
N PRO A 277 0.15 9.96 -16.33
CA PRO A 277 0.50 9.16 -17.50
C PRO A 277 1.73 8.26 -17.28
N ARG A 278 2.74 8.75 -16.55
CA ARG A 278 3.97 8.02 -16.22
C ARG A 278 3.67 6.85 -15.27
N ILE A 279 2.89 7.12 -14.21
CA ILE A 279 2.48 6.11 -13.23
C ILE A 279 1.65 5.02 -13.92
N LEU A 280 0.72 5.39 -14.80
CA LEU A 280 -0.10 4.45 -15.57
C LEU A 280 0.74 3.61 -16.51
N ALA A 281 1.70 4.21 -17.23
CA ALA A 281 2.61 3.48 -18.11
C ALA A 281 3.46 2.46 -17.34
N ALA A 282 3.95 2.83 -16.15
CA ALA A 282 4.68 1.92 -15.26
C ALA A 282 3.80 0.74 -14.81
N ILE A 283 2.57 0.99 -14.35
CA ILE A 283 1.60 -0.06 -13.99
C ILE A 283 1.34 -0.99 -15.16
N ASP A 284 1.13 -0.44 -16.36
CA ASP A 284 0.89 -1.23 -17.58
C ASP A 284 2.10 -2.08 -17.95
N GLY A 285 3.31 -1.53 -17.83
CA GLY A 285 4.56 -2.27 -18.06
C GLY A 285 4.68 -3.46 -17.11
N ILE A 286 4.45 -3.25 -15.82
CA ILE A 286 4.49 -4.32 -14.81
C ILE A 286 3.42 -5.39 -15.12
N LEU A 287 2.18 -4.99 -15.39
CA LEU A 287 1.10 -5.93 -15.69
C LEU A 287 1.40 -6.80 -16.93
N ARG A 288 2.05 -6.25 -17.96
CA ARG A 288 2.45 -7.02 -19.14
C ARG A 288 3.60 -7.99 -18.85
N ALA A 289 4.55 -7.56 -18.00
CA ALA A 289 5.73 -8.35 -17.65
C ALA A 289 5.42 -9.52 -16.70
N LEU A 290 4.38 -9.41 -15.88
CA LEU A 290 4.03 -10.45 -14.92
C LEU A 290 3.60 -11.74 -15.63
N PRO A 291 4.15 -12.91 -15.26
CA PRO A 291 3.69 -14.19 -15.80
C PRO A 291 2.27 -14.52 -15.30
N THR A 292 1.53 -15.32 -16.06
CA THR A 292 0.18 -15.76 -15.68
C THR A 292 0.17 -16.68 -14.47
N ASP A 293 1.28 -17.36 -14.21
CA ASP A 293 1.51 -18.26 -13.10
C ASP A 293 2.30 -17.61 -11.95
N PHE A 294 2.35 -16.26 -11.90
CA PHE A 294 3.02 -15.56 -10.81
C PHE A 294 2.57 -16.11 -9.45
N ALA A 295 3.53 -16.57 -8.67
CA ALA A 295 3.33 -17.05 -7.31
C ALA A 295 4.11 -16.16 -6.34
N PRO A 296 3.43 -15.47 -5.41
CA PRO A 296 4.07 -14.71 -4.36
C PRO A 296 4.73 -15.65 -3.34
N ARG A 297 5.56 -15.07 -2.46
CA ARG A 297 6.16 -15.82 -1.35
C ARG A 297 5.08 -16.31 -0.38
N GLU A 298 5.24 -17.52 0.12
CA GLU A 298 4.48 -18.05 1.26
C GLU A 298 5.15 -17.61 2.56
N LEU A 299 4.64 -16.53 3.17
CA LEU A 299 5.16 -15.95 4.41
C LEU A 299 4.43 -16.50 5.64
N ILE A 300 3.19 -16.92 5.45
CA ILE A 300 2.30 -17.54 6.44
C ILE A 300 1.83 -18.88 5.88
N ASP A 301 1.68 -19.89 6.75
CA ASP A 301 1.13 -21.19 6.37
C ASP A 301 -0.19 -21.02 5.61
N PRO A 302 -0.32 -21.60 4.39
CA PRO A 302 -1.55 -21.52 3.60
C PRO A 302 -2.82 -21.94 4.33
N ALA A 303 -2.74 -22.88 5.26
CA ALA A 303 -3.89 -23.29 6.06
C ALA A 303 -4.36 -22.17 7.01
N GLN A 304 -3.44 -21.37 7.55
CA GLN A 304 -3.77 -20.22 8.38
C GLN A 304 -4.39 -19.08 7.54
N VAL A 305 -3.85 -18.84 6.35
CA VAL A 305 -4.44 -17.89 5.39
C VAL A 305 -5.86 -18.31 5.01
N ALA A 306 -6.06 -19.59 4.68
CA ALA A 306 -7.39 -20.13 4.37
C ALA A 306 -8.38 -19.95 5.54
N ALA A 307 -7.95 -20.16 6.78
CA ALA A 307 -8.78 -19.94 7.97
C ALA A 307 -9.22 -18.48 8.11
N VAL A 308 -8.32 -17.52 7.84
CA VAL A 308 -8.69 -16.08 7.82
C VAL A 308 -9.70 -15.78 6.72
N LEU A 309 -9.52 -16.33 5.52
CA LEU A 309 -10.42 -16.12 4.39
C LEU A 309 -11.77 -16.83 4.54
N ALA A 310 -11.86 -17.83 5.41
CA ALA A 310 -13.12 -18.54 5.75
C ALA A 310 -13.92 -17.85 6.86
N ARG A 311 -13.44 -16.75 7.44
CA ARG A 311 -14.17 -16.03 8.50
C ARG A 311 -15.51 -15.52 8.01
N ALA A 312 -16.52 -15.64 8.87
CA ALA A 312 -17.86 -15.18 8.56
C ALA A 312 -17.89 -13.67 8.25
N VAL A 313 -18.61 -13.32 7.21
CA VAL A 313 -18.86 -11.93 6.82
C VAL A 313 -19.83 -11.30 7.82
N VAL A 314 -19.50 -10.11 8.30
CA VAL A 314 -20.39 -9.35 9.19
C VAL A 314 -21.42 -8.62 8.32
N SER A 315 -22.69 -9.00 8.47
CA SER A 315 -23.78 -8.36 7.74
C SER A 315 -24.23 -7.02 8.36
N ASP A 316 -23.75 -6.69 9.57
CA ASP A 316 -24.09 -5.47 10.29
C ASP A 316 -22.84 -4.59 10.50
N PRO A 317 -22.78 -3.39 9.89
CA PRO A 317 -21.68 -2.46 10.06
C PRO A 317 -21.52 -1.93 11.50
N ASP A 318 -22.56 -1.97 12.32
CA ASP A 318 -22.54 -1.48 13.70
C ASP A 318 -21.96 -2.52 14.70
N ALA A 319 -21.74 -3.75 14.27
CA ALA A 319 -21.16 -4.81 15.10
C ALA A 319 -19.64 -4.71 15.28
N LEU A 320 -19.00 -3.72 14.69
CA LEU A 320 -17.52 -3.50 14.71
C LEU A 320 -17.10 -2.28 15.55
N ALA A 321 -18.04 -1.65 16.28
CA ALA A 321 -17.79 -0.49 17.13
C ALA A 321 -17.22 -0.85 18.52
#